data_b53708fc994bd5c1b4cdc434c6941eba
#
_entry.id   b53708fc994bd5c1b4cdc434c6941eba
#
_cell.length_a   1.000
_cell.length_b   1.000
_cell.length_c   1.000
_cell.angle_alpha   90.00
_cell.angle_beta   90.00
_cell.angle_gamma   90.00
#
_symmetry.space_group_name_H-M   'P 1'
#
loop_
_entity.id
_entity.type
_entity.pdbx_description
1 polymer ?
#
loop_
_entity_poly.entity_id
_entity_poly.type
_entity_poly.pdbx_seq_one_letter_code
_entity_poly.pdbx_strand_id
1 'polypeptide(L)'
;MNASFHINGISCVLLICLIAGTPDVSLSAGSSPFDSLSASNDFIQDRTIDRPDEAILSPEDFFNMAMEYYRDAKFDTAAAYFSKIDTPEAQLFEGKSLFAISSYPLAKNRLRQLSRNDDPRLFDEARYTLALCEFQTRQFGKSLDILHNLKSRPAYQNLHRDANTLYQEILGYLTTEQRKSAFLQSENQRVQLDLIRFGVDNMNRAEAIQLYDVLHPFFEATIDTNILGALSRRIRNLPTQKSSASQGRAPAGIVYNIGVLLPETESGTGEWQISRSLYNSYLLAAEEFNRAQNGKHIRLHLLETSDTTLTLEAAVARLAWQHHADAIIGPLFSDAAFRIRDLVEYYQIPLIPPLANADTINISNPYLYQVNPTFETRGRAMATFAVNQLKLDTLAVITQINQPVSREAREFRNEAERLGATILHYFSEDFESLAFEVGHITPYLAGSRQHVGRYFDDEDFELIPVKGVYISVTGGGSEQLIDLILNDLQAFRSTAVILGNEEMAHVELSDARRRYFDIYYSSFFHRNEENREAFNFRNNYESLTGYQPDNFAYLGYDVATFLFRSIDQLGNPAHIKQKLRHRPEFEGVITHIDFRGTHINQYLHFMHIDHGATVLYKSDEEDGDESEEVPY
;
A
#
# COMPACT_ATOMS: atom_id res chain seq x y z
N MET A 1 -4.17 -16.43 -52.59
CA MET A 1 -3.19 -17.21 -51.82
C MET A 1 -3.64 -17.20 -50.36
N ASN A 2 -4.27 -18.23 -49.91
CA ASN A 2 -4.82 -18.34 -48.54
C ASN A 2 -3.68 -18.59 -47.56
N ALA A 3 -3.26 -17.56 -46.87
CA ALA A 3 -2.39 -17.70 -45.70
C ALA A 3 -3.30 -17.92 -44.47
N SER A 4 -3.50 -19.17 -44.07
CA SER A 4 -4.14 -19.55 -42.84
C SER A 4 -3.24 -19.16 -41.67
N PHE A 5 -3.52 -18.04 -41.01
CA PHE A 5 -2.87 -17.68 -39.76
C PHE A 5 -3.51 -18.48 -38.62
N HIS A 6 -2.84 -19.53 -38.19
CA HIS A 6 -3.11 -20.15 -36.90
C HIS A 6 -2.62 -19.22 -35.80
N ILE A 7 -3.51 -18.41 -35.26
CA ILE A 7 -3.28 -17.71 -34.00
C ILE A 7 -3.72 -18.65 -32.89
N ASN A 8 -2.74 -19.30 -32.27
CA ASN A 8 -2.97 -20.17 -31.11
C ASN A 8 -3.62 -19.37 -29.98
N GLY A 9 -4.67 -19.90 -29.35
CA GLY A 9 -5.42 -19.31 -28.23
C GLY A 9 -4.60 -18.99 -26.97
N ILE A 10 -3.31 -19.25 -26.96
CA ILE A 10 -2.34 -18.88 -25.92
C ILE A 10 -2.11 -17.35 -25.86
N SER A 11 -2.50 -16.60 -26.91
CA SER A 11 -2.16 -15.17 -27.03
C SER A 11 -2.85 -14.24 -26.03
N CYS A 12 -4.00 -14.56 -25.44
CA CYS A 12 -4.69 -13.59 -24.59
C CYS A 12 -4.15 -13.53 -23.15
N VAL A 13 -3.73 -14.66 -22.59
CA VAL A 13 -3.18 -14.72 -21.22
C VAL A 13 -1.68 -14.38 -21.24
N LEU A 14 -0.96 -14.83 -22.27
CA LEU A 14 0.46 -14.50 -22.47
C LEU A 14 0.70 -13.04 -22.88
N LEU A 15 -0.25 -12.37 -23.52
CA LEU A 15 -0.09 -10.98 -23.94
C LEU A 15 -0.15 -10.00 -22.76
N ILE A 16 -0.86 -10.33 -21.69
CA ILE A 16 -0.81 -9.55 -20.43
C ILE A 16 0.55 -9.74 -19.74
N CYS A 17 1.20 -10.89 -19.92
CA CYS A 17 2.55 -11.15 -19.41
C CYS A 17 3.67 -10.58 -20.30
N LEU A 18 3.40 -10.33 -21.59
CA LEU A 18 4.40 -9.80 -22.55
C LEU A 18 4.55 -8.27 -22.54
N ILE A 19 3.68 -7.55 -21.80
CA ILE A 19 3.80 -6.08 -21.63
C ILE A 19 5.02 -5.70 -20.76
N ALA A 20 5.66 -6.66 -20.10
CA ALA A 20 6.82 -6.43 -19.24
C ALA A 20 8.18 -6.35 -19.95
N GLY A 21 8.24 -6.29 -21.28
CA GLY A 21 9.48 -6.49 -22.02
C GLY A 21 9.87 -5.44 -23.05
N THR A 22 9.50 -4.15 -22.92
CA THR A 22 10.11 -3.12 -23.76
C THR A 22 10.69 -1.98 -22.93
N PRO A 23 11.98 -1.66 -23.08
CA PRO A 23 12.55 -0.42 -22.56
C PRO A 23 12.11 0.75 -23.45
N ASP A 24 12.01 1.93 -22.84
CA ASP A 24 11.77 3.24 -23.43
C ASP A 24 10.30 3.59 -23.77
N VAL A 25 9.53 3.93 -22.72
CA VAL A 25 8.53 4.98 -22.85
C VAL A 25 8.90 6.10 -21.88
N SER A 26 9.51 7.15 -22.41
CA SER A 26 9.61 8.43 -21.73
C SER A 26 8.19 8.96 -21.54
N LEU A 27 7.61 8.76 -20.35
CA LEU A 27 6.40 9.44 -19.93
C LEU A 27 6.76 10.90 -19.66
N SER A 28 6.58 11.76 -20.68
CA SER A 28 6.44 13.18 -20.39
C SER A 28 5.20 13.35 -19.51
N ALA A 29 5.39 13.91 -18.33
CA ALA A 29 4.32 14.34 -17.45
C ALA A 29 3.44 15.35 -18.20
N GLY A 30 2.31 14.89 -18.70
CA GLY A 30 1.28 15.69 -19.30
C GLY A 30 -0.03 15.36 -18.63
N SER A 31 -0.73 16.41 -18.17
CA SER A 31 -2.03 16.40 -17.52
C SER A 31 -2.92 15.23 -17.95
N SER A 32 -3.47 14.53 -16.97
CA SER A 32 -4.39 13.40 -17.15
C SER A 32 -5.56 13.79 -18.07
N PRO A 33 -5.77 13.08 -19.20
CA PRO A 33 -6.86 13.39 -20.13
C PRO A 33 -8.24 12.85 -19.68
N PHE A 34 -8.41 12.48 -18.42
CA PHE A 34 -9.58 11.71 -17.99
C PHE A 34 -10.70 12.47 -17.29
N ASP A 35 -10.60 13.80 -17.15
CA ASP A 35 -11.61 14.61 -16.42
C ASP A 35 -12.93 14.87 -17.16
N SER A 36 -13.15 14.29 -18.37
CA SER A 36 -14.37 14.59 -19.15
C SER A 36 -15.07 13.39 -19.76
N LEU A 37 -15.03 12.22 -19.15
CA LEU A 37 -15.78 11.04 -19.60
C LEU A 37 -17.22 10.98 -19.05
N SER A 38 -17.90 12.11 -18.95
CA SER A 38 -19.36 12.15 -18.94
C SER A 38 -19.83 12.74 -20.28
N ALA A 39 -20.33 11.86 -21.15
CA ALA A 39 -21.10 12.19 -22.36
C ALA A 39 -20.39 13.09 -23.40
N SER A 40 -19.58 12.51 -24.26
CA SER A 40 -19.59 12.83 -25.70
C SER A 40 -18.47 12.07 -26.43
N ASN A 41 -18.75 11.69 -27.67
CA ASN A 41 -17.83 11.03 -28.60
C ASN A 41 -16.65 11.91 -29.08
N ASP A 42 -16.40 13.06 -28.45
CA ASP A 42 -15.46 14.07 -28.94
C ASP A 42 -14.04 13.93 -28.41
N PHE A 43 -13.74 12.89 -27.60
CA PHE A 43 -12.46 12.79 -26.88
C PHE A 43 -11.26 12.25 -27.70
N ILE A 44 -11.49 11.94 -28.98
CA ILE A 44 -10.44 11.36 -29.86
C ILE A 44 -9.80 12.41 -30.80
N GLN A 45 -10.22 13.68 -30.76
CA GLN A 45 -9.85 14.62 -31.82
C GLN A 45 -8.61 15.49 -31.59
N ASP A 46 -7.96 15.51 -30.41
CA ASP A 46 -6.92 16.52 -30.18
C ASP A 46 -5.57 16.01 -29.58
N ARG A 47 -5.02 14.96 -30.18
CA ARG A 47 -3.57 14.73 -30.13
C ARG A 47 -3.04 14.78 -31.55
N THR A 48 -2.21 15.77 -31.85
CA THR A 48 -1.36 15.79 -33.03
C THR A 48 -0.37 14.63 -32.98
N ILE A 49 -0.84 13.46 -33.41
CA ILE A 49 0.02 12.37 -33.88
C ILE A 49 0.62 12.88 -35.16
N ASP A 50 1.95 12.81 -35.33
CA ASP A 50 2.59 13.01 -36.63
C ASP A 50 1.82 12.19 -37.67
N ARG A 51 1.00 12.87 -38.46
CA ARG A 51 0.19 12.28 -39.52
C ARG A 51 1.10 12.07 -40.70
N PRO A 52 1.34 10.83 -41.13
CA PRO A 52 1.62 10.65 -42.54
C PRO A 52 0.38 11.14 -43.30
N ASP A 53 0.57 11.83 -44.43
CA ASP A 53 -0.47 12.41 -45.25
C ASP A 53 -1.77 11.56 -45.25
N GLU A 54 -2.90 12.15 -44.88
CA GLU A 54 -4.24 11.52 -44.85
C GLU A 54 -4.75 11.19 -46.27
N ALA A 55 -3.90 10.75 -47.16
CA ALA A 55 -4.26 10.28 -48.50
C ALA A 55 -4.85 8.87 -48.39
N ILE A 56 -6.18 8.79 -48.24
CA ILE A 56 -7.01 7.64 -48.61
C ILE A 56 -6.41 6.27 -48.19
N LEU A 57 -6.17 6.08 -46.88
CA LEU A 57 -5.84 4.74 -46.36
C LEU A 57 -7.07 3.86 -46.49
N SER A 58 -6.89 2.64 -47.01
CA SER A 58 -7.97 1.66 -47.07
C SER A 58 -8.29 1.15 -45.64
N PRO A 59 -9.50 0.59 -45.38
CA PRO A 59 -9.80 -0.06 -44.12
C PRO A 59 -8.77 -1.17 -43.76
N GLU A 60 -8.17 -1.81 -44.74
CA GLU A 60 -7.13 -2.82 -44.57
C GLU A 60 -5.81 -2.19 -44.08
N ASP A 61 -5.44 -1.02 -44.59
CA ASP A 61 -4.26 -0.29 -44.11
C ASP A 61 -4.43 0.18 -42.67
N PHE A 62 -5.63 0.68 -42.31
CA PHE A 62 -5.96 1.04 -40.93
C PHE A 62 -5.90 -0.16 -40.00
N PHE A 63 -6.39 -1.32 -40.43
CA PHE A 63 -6.35 -2.54 -39.65
C PHE A 63 -4.90 -3.01 -39.42
N ASN A 64 -4.06 -2.97 -40.44
CA ASN A 64 -2.65 -3.35 -40.36
C ASN A 64 -1.88 -2.42 -39.40
N MET A 65 -2.09 -1.11 -39.48
CA MET A 65 -1.52 -0.14 -38.54
C MET A 65 -2.01 -0.40 -37.09
N ALA A 66 -3.30 -0.61 -36.90
CA ALA A 66 -3.85 -0.93 -35.60
C ALA A 66 -3.23 -2.20 -35.01
N MET A 67 -3.01 -3.22 -35.85
CA MET A 67 -2.36 -4.48 -35.45
C MET A 67 -0.89 -4.30 -35.11
N GLU A 68 -0.17 -3.38 -35.75
CA GLU A 68 1.20 -3.01 -35.36
C GLU A 68 1.21 -2.38 -33.98
N TYR A 69 0.39 -1.36 -33.72
CA TYR A 69 0.25 -0.76 -32.38
C TYR A 69 -0.16 -1.79 -31.32
N TYR A 70 -1.06 -2.71 -31.66
CA TYR A 70 -1.47 -3.79 -30.76
C TYR A 70 -0.32 -4.73 -30.41
N ARG A 71 0.53 -5.10 -31.39
CA ARG A 71 1.74 -5.93 -31.16
C ARG A 71 2.79 -5.21 -30.34
N ASP A 72 2.91 -3.88 -30.54
CA ASP A 72 3.81 -3.01 -29.78
C ASP A 72 3.27 -2.69 -28.37
N ALA A 73 2.14 -3.27 -27.97
CA ALA A 73 1.47 -3.02 -26.70
C ALA A 73 1.00 -1.56 -26.48
N LYS A 74 0.89 -0.77 -27.55
CA LYS A 74 0.32 0.60 -27.55
C LYS A 74 -1.20 0.51 -27.68
N PHE A 75 -1.86 -0.06 -26.66
CA PHE A 75 -3.26 -0.48 -26.74
C PHE A 75 -4.25 0.69 -26.82
N ASP A 76 -3.94 1.85 -26.28
CA ASP A 76 -4.73 3.08 -26.41
C ASP A 76 -4.82 3.52 -27.87
N THR A 77 -3.67 3.60 -28.52
CA THR A 77 -3.55 3.94 -29.94
C THR A 77 -4.20 2.84 -30.81
N ALA A 78 -3.94 1.58 -30.51
CA ALA A 78 -4.55 0.45 -31.24
C ALA A 78 -6.08 0.51 -31.17
N ALA A 79 -6.67 0.73 -29.98
CA ALA A 79 -8.12 0.89 -29.81
C ALA A 79 -8.69 2.04 -30.66
N ALA A 80 -7.99 3.19 -30.69
CA ALA A 80 -8.40 4.34 -31.48
C ALA A 80 -8.39 4.07 -32.99
N TYR A 81 -7.45 3.27 -33.49
CA TYR A 81 -7.42 2.86 -34.90
C TYR A 81 -8.48 1.80 -35.21
N PHE A 82 -8.64 0.76 -34.36
CA PHE A 82 -9.66 -0.26 -34.55
C PHE A 82 -11.09 0.31 -34.52
N SER A 83 -11.34 1.33 -33.70
CA SER A 83 -12.67 1.97 -33.61
C SER A 83 -13.13 2.63 -34.92
N LYS A 84 -12.21 2.90 -35.85
CA LYS A 84 -12.52 3.48 -37.16
C LYS A 84 -12.92 2.44 -38.20
N ILE A 85 -12.89 1.14 -37.84
CA ILE A 85 -13.10 0.03 -38.76
C ILE A 85 -14.32 -0.74 -38.30
N ASP A 86 -15.29 -0.90 -39.22
CA ASP A 86 -16.53 -1.63 -38.93
C ASP A 86 -16.47 -3.07 -39.42
N THR A 87 -15.54 -3.85 -38.86
CA THR A 87 -15.45 -5.31 -39.06
C THR A 87 -15.47 -6.06 -37.73
N PRO A 88 -15.97 -7.30 -37.70
CA PRO A 88 -15.97 -8.10 -36.47
C PRO A 88 -14.57 -8.31 -35.87
N GLU A 89 -13.55 -8.46 -36.71
CA GLU A 89 -12.16 -8.58 -36.27
C GLU A 89 -11.68 -7.30 -35.57
N ALA A 90 -11.95 -6.14 -36.17
CA ALA A 90 -11.57 -4.87 -35.57
C ALA A 90 -12.30 -4.62 -34.25
N GLN A 91 -13.58 -4.98 -34.17
CA GLN A 91 -14.38 -4.89 -32.94
C GLN A 91 -13.81 -5.80 -31.83
N LEU A 92 -13.35 -7.00 -32.17
CA LEU A 92 -12.71 -7.89 -31.21
C LEU A 92 -11.40 -7.30 -30.68
N PHE A 93 -10.52 -6.82 -31.58
CA PHE A 93 -9.21 -6.28 -31.18
C PHE A 93 -9.34 -4.94 -30.49
N GLU A 94 -10.33 -4.10 -30.82
CA GLU A 94 -10.70 -2.91 -30.06
C GLU A 94 -11.10 -3.30 -28.63
N GLY A 95 -11.98 -4.27 -28.47
CA GLY A 95 -12.40 -4.77 -27.16
C GLY A 95 -11.24 -5.33 -26.34
N LYS A 96 -10.30 -6.06 -26.98
CA LYS A 96 -9.08 -6.57 -26.33
C LYS A 96 -8.14 -5.43 -25.93
N SER A 97 -7.97 -4.42 -26.78
CA SER A 97 -7.17 -3.23 -26.50
C SER A 97 -7.73 -2.44 -25.33
N LEU A 98 -9.05 -2.19 -25.32
CA LEU A 98 -9.75 -1.53 -24.24
C LEU A 98 -9.66 -2.32 -22.92
N PHE A 99 -9.70 -3.65 -22.97
CA PHE A 99 -9.44 -4.49 -21.82
C PHE A 99 -8.02 -4.29 -21.29
N ALA A 100 -7.02 -4.27 -22.17
CA ALA A 100 -5.62 -4.11 -21.80
C ALA A 100 -5.32 -2.78 -21.09
N ILE A 101 -6.02 -1.71 -21.47
CA ILE A 101 -5.93 -0.39 -20.79
C ILE A 101 -6.93 -0.24 -19.62
N SER A 102 -7.59 -1.32 -19.19
CA SER A 102 -8.60 -1.36 -18.11
C SER A 102 -9.87 -0.53 -18.34
N SER A 103 -10.15 -0.11 -19.56
CA SER A 103 -11.44 0.50 -19.93
C SER A 103 -12.56 -0.55 -20.03
N TYR A 104 -12.77 -1.30 -18.93
CA TYR A 104 -13.70 -2.44 -18.90
C TYR A 104 -15.13 -2.13 -19.34
N PRO A 105 -15.74 -0.99 -18.99
CA PRO A 105 -17.08 -0.65 -19.47
C PRO A 105 -17.15 -0.54 -20.98
N LEU A 106 -16.17 0.12 -21.61
CA LEU A 106 -16.10 0.27 -23.07
C LEU A 106 -15.78 -1.07 -23.73
N ALA A 107 -14.82 -1.83 -23.19
CA ALA A 107 -14.50 -3.18 -23.66
C ALA A 107 -15.73 -4.08 -23.65
N LYS A 108 -16.50 -4.11 -22.53
CA LYS A 108 -17.74 -4.89 -22.42
C LYS A 108 -18.78 -4.48 -23.46
N ASN A 109 -18.95 -3.18 -23.68
CA ASN A 109 -19.90 -2.68 -24.67
C ASN A 109 -19.50 -3.14 -26.08
N ARG A 110 -18.23 -3.00 -26.44
CA ARG A 110 -17.73 -3.35 -27.75
C ARG A 110 -17.79 -4.88 -28.02
N LEU A 111 -17.34 -5.68 -27.05
CA LEU A 111 -17.34 -7.13 -27.18
C LEU A 111 -18.76 -7.76 -27.22
N ARG A 112 -19.76 -7.11 -26.63
CA ARG A 112 -21.15 -7.58 -26.68
C ARG A 112 -21.81 -7.38 -28.05
N GLN A 113 -21.31 -6.48 -28.89
CA GLN A 113 -21.82 -6.22 -30.22
C GLN A 113 -21.53 -7.35 -31.22
N LEU A 114 -20.48 -8.14 -30.95
CA LEU A 114 -20.11 -9.26 -31.80
C LEU A 114 -21.21 -10.33 -31.79
N SER A 115 -21.64 -10.70 -33.00
CA SER A 115 -22.67 -11.72 -33.22
C SER A 115 -22.04 -13.07 -33.56
N ARG A 116 -22.63 -14.14 -33.06
CA ARG A 116 -22.21 -15.52 -33.38
C ARG A 116 -22.41 -15.86 -34.85
N ASN A 117 -23.35 -15.20 -35.52
CA ASN A 117 -23.68 -15.47 -36.91
C ASN A 117 -22.61 -14.92 -37.86
N ASP A 118 -21.84 -13.91 -37.46
CA ASP A 118 -20.80 -13.30 -38.29
C ASP A 118 -19.56 -14.21 -38.37
N ASP A 119 -18.97 -14.54 -37.22
CA ASP A 119 -17.91 -15.52 -37.07
C ASP A 119 -17.96 -16.17 -35.69
N PRO A 120 -18.24 -17.49 -35.59
CA PRO A 120 -18.28 -18.16 -34.30
C PRO A 120 -16.98 -18.16 -33.52
N ARG A 121 -15.80 -17.98 -34.19
CA ARG A 121 -14.49 -17.94 -33.51
C ARG A 121 -14.31 -16.62 -32.84
N LEU A 122 -14.50 -15.53 -33.57
CA LEU A 122 -14.39 -14.17 -33.04
C LEU A 122 -15.39 -13.95 -31.91
N PHE A 123 -16.61 -14.49 -32.05
CA PHE A 123 -17.61 -14.44 -31.00
C PHE A 123 -17.13 -15.17 -29.72
N ASP A 124 -16.60 -16.39 -29.83
CA ASP A 124 -16.16 -17.14 -28.65
C ASP A 124 -14.93 -16.50 -28.00
N GLU A 125 -13.98 -15.91 -28.77
CA GLU A 125 -12.88 -15.12 -28.25
C GLU A 125 -13.36 -13.82 -27.55
N ALA A 126 -14.35 -13.14 -28.14
CA ALA A 126 -14.95 -11.97 -27.51
C ALA A 126 -15.63 -12.33 -26.18
N ARG A 127 -16.33 -13.46 -26.13
CA ARG A 127 -16.95 -13.97 -24.90
C ARG A 127 -15.91 -14.31 -23.83
N TYR A 128 -14.80 -14.89 -24.21
CA TYR A 128 -13.70 -15.14 -23.27
C TYR A 128 -13.13 -13.84 -22.69
N THR A 129 -12.84 -12.85 -23.56
CA THR A 129 -12.39 -11.53 -23.12
C THR A 129 -13.44 -10.82 -22.26
N LEU A 130 -14.73 -10.96 -22.60
CA LEU A 130 -15.83 -10.45 -21.80
C LEU A 130 -15.88 -11.09 -20.40
N ALA A 131 -15.63 -12.40 -20.30
CA ALA A 131 -15.54 -13.08 -19.00
C ALA A 131 -14.40 -12.52 -18.14
N LEU A 132 -13.25 -12.20 -18.76
CA LEU A 132 -12.15 -11.52 -18.08
C LEU A 132 -12.56 -10.12 -17.61
N CYS A 133 -13.29 -9.35 -18.44
CA CYS A 133 -13.82 -8.03 -18.02
C CYS A 133 -14.78 -8.15 -16.83
N GLU A 134 -15.67 -9.14 -16.84
CA GLU A 134 -16.61 -9.37 -15.72
C GLU A 134 -15.86 -9.81 -14.45
N PHE A 135 -14.81 -10.62 -14.59
CA PHE A 135 -13.95 -10.99 -13.48
C PHE A 135 -13.24 -9.75 -12.88
N GLN A 136 -12.62 -8.92 -13.70
CA GLN A 136 -11.90 -7.70 -13.26
C GLN A 136 -12.85 -6.69 -12.59
N THR A 137 -14.10 -6.64 -13.01
CA THR A 137 -15.13 -5.78 -12.38
C THR A 137 -15.88 -6.48 -11.24
N ARG A 138 -15.32 -7.57 -10.69
CA ARG A 138 -15.87 -8.35 -9.57
C ARG A 138 -17.28 -8.91 -9.80
N GLN A 139 -17.68 -9.02 -11.06
CA GLN A 139 -18.93 -9.68 -11.46
C GLN A 139 -18.67 -11.19 -11.66
N PHE A 140 -18.20 -11.84 -10.59
CA PHE A 140 -17.69 -13.22 -10.65
C PHE A 140 -18.73 -14.23 -11.14
N GLY A 141 -19.98 -14.08 -10.72
CA GLY A 141 -21.09 -14.94 -11.20
C GLY A 141 -21.30 -14.84 -12.71
N LYS A 142 -21.30 -13.62 -13.26
CA LYS A 142 -21.44 -13.41 -14.70
C LYS A 142 -20.23 -13.92 -15.48
N SER A 143 -19.04 -13.74 -14.93
CA SER A 143 -17.80 -14.31 -15.51
C SER A 143 -17.91 -15.84 -15.60
N LEU A 144 -18.28 -16.48 -14.50
CA LEU A 144 -18.46 -17.95 -14.45
C LEU A 144 -19.56 -18.45 -15.40
N ASP A 145 -20.67 -17.74 -15.55
CA ASP A 145 -21.74 -18.09 -16.49
C ASP A 145 -21.24 -18.09 -17.94
N ILE A 146 -20.46 -17.08 -18.31
CA ILE A 146 -19.87 -16.99 -19.64
C ILE A 146 -18.87 -18.13 -19.87
N LEU A 147 -17.96 -18.38 -18.93
CA LEU A 147 -16.97 -19.46 -19.01
C LEU A 147 -17.63 -20.83 -19.03
N HIS A 148 -18.70 -21.03 -18.24
CA HIS A 148 -19.45 -22.29 -18.25
C HIS A 148 -20.05 -22.59 -19.64
N ASN A 149 -20.59 -21.55 -20.29
CA ASN A 149 -21.13 -21.68 -21.63
C ASN A 149 -20.04 -22.01 -22.67
N LEU A 150 -18.87 -21.35 -22.55
CA LEU A 150 -17.72 -21.61 -23.42
C LEU A 150 -17.16 -23.01 -23.25
N LYS A 151 -16.97 -23.52 -22.03
CA LYS A 151 -16.43 -24.85 -21.76
C LYS A 151 -17.35 -25.98 -22.17
N SER A 152 -18.62 -25.72 -22.46
CA SER A 152 -19.62 -26.71 -22.84
C SER A 152 -19.73 -26.94 -24.35
N ARG A 153 -18.91 -26.25 -25.17
CA ARG A 153 -19.01 -26.29 -26.65
C ARG A 153 -17.86 -27.06 -27.27
N PRO A 154 -18.13 -28.07 -28.13
CA PRO A 154 -17.10 -28.95 -28.65
C PRO A 154 -16.26 -28.40 -29.82
N ALA A 155 -16.58 -27.21 -30.38
CA ALA A 155 -15.98 -26.75 -31.64
C ALA A 155 -14.55 -26.18 -31.54
N TYR A 156 -14.07 -25.86 -30.31
CA TYR A 156 -12.79 -25.15 -30.07
C TYR A 156 -12.00 -25.76 -28.91
N GLN A 157 -11.18 -26.76 -29.18
CA GLN A 157 -10.47 -27.49 -28.11
C GLN A 157 -9.54 -26.60 -27.24
N ASN A 158 -8.82 -25.65 -27.83
CA ASN A 158 -7.89 -24.83 -27.05
C ASN A 158 -8.62 -23.81 -26.18
N LEU A 159 -9.49 -22.96 -26.74
CA LEU A 159 -10.26 -21.96 -25.98
C LEU A 159 -11.17 -22.61 -24.94
N HIS A 160 -11.70 -23.78 -25.25
CA HIS A 160 -12.50 -24.60 -24.36
C HIS A 160 -11.72 -25.08 -23.13
N ARG A 161 -10.46 -25.51 -23.33
CA ARG A 161 -9.56 -25.88 -22.24
C ARG A 161 -9.22 -24.65 -21.38
N ASP A 162 -8.88 -23.53 -22.02
CA ASP A 162 -8.52 -22.31 -21.33
C ASP A 162 -9.71 -21.75 -20.53
N ALA A 163 -10.92 -21.77 -21.08
CA ALA A 163 -12.14 -21.38 -20.38
C ALA A 163 -12.45 -22.30 -19.18
N ASN A 164 -12.22 -23.62 -19.32
CA ASN A 164 -12.40 -24.54 -18.20
C ASN A 164 -11.33 -24.33 -17.11
N THR A 165 -10.08 -24.10 -17.49
CA THR A 165 -8.99 -23.82 -16.55
C THR A 165 -9.31 -22.57 -15.76
N LEU A 166 -9.62 -21.45 -16.43
CA LEU A 166 -9.99 -20.20 -15.77
C LEU A 166 -11.23 -20.34 -14.89
N TYR A 167 -12.23 -21.11 -15.33
CA TYR A 167 -13.41 -21.40 -14.52
C TYR A 167 -13.06 -22.06 -13.19
N GLN A 168 -12.19 -23.08 -13.19
CA GLN A 168 -11.76 -23.78 -11.97
C GLN A 168 -10.90 -22.88 -11.08
N GLU A 169 -10.02 -22.09 -11.69
CA GLU A 169 -9.18 -21.14 -10.98
C GLU A 169 -10.04 -20.07 -10.26
N ILE A 170 -11.06 -19.52 -10.92
CA ILE A 170 -11.98 -18.56 -10.30
C ILE A 170 -12.73 -19.23 -9.13
N LEU A 171 -13.24 -20.45 -9.29
CA LEU A 171 -13.88 -21.15 -8.19
C LEU A 171 -12.96 -21.32 -6.97
N GLY A 172 -11.67 -21.59 -7.19
CA GLY A 172 -10.68 -21.72 -6.13
C GLY A 172 -10.25 -20.38 -5.51
N TYR A 173 -10.35 -19.32 -6.29
CA TYR A 173 -9.94 -17.98 -5.92
C TYR A 173 -10.92 -17.27 -4.96
N LEU A 174 -12.24 -17.52 -5.10
CA LEU A 174 -13.28 -16.77 -4.39
C LEU A 174 -13.26 -17.01 -2.87
N THR A 175 -13.33 -15.93 -2.09
CA THR A 175 -13.65 -15.98 -0.67
C THR A 175 -15.10 -16.41 -0.43
N THR A 176 -15.44 -16.69 0.83
CA THR A 176 -16.84 -17.03 1.20
C THR A 176 -17.81 -15.93 0.79
N GLU A 177 -17.49 -14.66 1.07
CA GLU A 177 -18.37 -13.54 0.74
C GLU A 177 -18.46 -13.29 -0.78
N GLN A 178 -17.33 -13.39 -1.49
CA GLN A 178 -17.33 -13.29 -2.94
C GLN A 178 -18.10 -14.44 -3.58
N ARG A 179 -18.05 -15.63 -2.99
CA ARG A 179 -18.81 -16.81 -3.44
C ARG A 179 -20.31 -16.61 -3.29
N LYS A 180 -20.76 -16.00 -2.18
CA LYS A 180 -22.16 -15.60 -2.00
C LYS A 180 -22.58 -14.59 -3.06
N SER A 181 -21.77 -13.56 -3.26
CA SER A 181 -22.02 -12.54 -4.28
C SER A 181 -22.08 -13.16 -5.69
N ALA A 182 -21.13 -14.02 -6.02
CA ALA A 182 -21.11 -14.72 -7.32
C ALA A 182 -22.34 -15.61 -7.52
N PHE A 183 -22.81 -16.28 -6.47
CA PHE A 183 -24.02 -17.09 -6.51
C PHE A 183 -25.26 -16.23 -6.87
N LEU A 184 -25.40 -15.08 -6.24
CA LEU A 184 -26.51 -14.15 -6.49
C LEU A 184 -26.42 -13.46 -7.87
N GLN A 185 -25.22 -13.30 -8.42
CA GLN A 185 -24.98 -12.72 -9.74
C GLN A 185 -25.19 -13.73 -10.88
N SER A 186 -25.07 -15.02 -10.59
CA SER A 186 -25.17 -16.08 -11.61
C SER A 186 -26.64 -16.41 -11.91
N GLU A 187 -26.97 -16.49 -13.20
CA GLU A 187 -28.24 -16.95 -13.71
C GLU A 187 -28.23 -18.45 -14.08
N ASN A 188 -27.08 -19.11 -13.97
CA ASN A 188 -26.89 -20.50 -14.34
C ASN A 188 -26.89 -21.42 -13.12
N GLN A 189 -27.92 -22.25 -12.97
CA GLN A 189 -28.06 -23.18 -11.86
C GLN A 189 -26.86 -24.14 -11.68
N ARG A 190 -26.20 -24.51 -12.76
CA ARG A 190 -25.00 -25.38 -12.66
C ARG A 190 -23.82 -24.65 -12.07
N VAL A 191 -23.64 -23.37 -12.45
CA VAL A 191 -22.61 -22.48 -11.85
C VAL A 191 -22.91 -22.27 -10.37
N GLN A 192 -24.18 -21.98 -10.04
CA GLN A 192 -24.62 -21.83 -8.64
C GLN A 192 -24.31 -23.09 -7.82
N LEU A 193 -24.59 -24.27 -8.37
CA LEU A 193 -24.28 -25.53 -7.71
C LEU A 193 -22.78 -25.78 -7.56
N ASP A 194 -21.98 -25.46 -8.59
CA ASP A 194 -20.53 -25.59 -8.55
C ASP A 194 -19.91 -24.65 -7.50
N LEU A 195 -20.43 -23.42 -7.37
CA LEU A 195 -20.01 -22.47 -6.33
C LEU A 195 -20.21 -23.04 -4.93
N ILE A 196 -21.37 -23.67 -4.66
CA ILE A 196 -21.65 -24.28 -3.36
C ILE A 196 -20.76 -25.50 -3.13
N ARG A 197 -20.70 -26.42 -4.09
CA ARG A 197 -19.93 -27.66 -3.98
C ARG A 197 -18.46 -27.39 -3.73
N PHE A 198 -17.87 -26.53 -4.55
CA PHE A 198 -16.47 -26.17 -4.40
C PHE A 198 -16.20 -25.48 -3.05
N GLY A 199 -17.12 -24.60 -2.61
CA GLY A 199 -17.05 -23.97 -1.31
C GLY A 199 -17.06 -24.99 -0.17
N VAL A 200 -18.05 -25.88 -0.16
CA VAL A 200 -18.18 -26.93 0.86
C VAL A 200 -16.95 -27.85 0.89
N ASP A 201 -16.38 -28.20 -0.26
CA ASP A 201 -15.22 -29.09 -0.36
C ASP A 201 -13.92 -28.46 0.17
N ASN A 202 -13.83 -27.13 0.18
CA ASN A 202 -12.62 -26.38 0.52
C ASN A 202 -12.73 -25.53 1.80
N MET A 203 -13.83 -25.66 2.57
CA MET A 203 -14.08 -24.94 3.81
C MET A 203 -14.03 -25.86 5.04
N ASN A 204 -13.83 -25.27 6.21
CA ASN A 204 -14.12 -25.97 7.45
C ASN A 204 -15.64 -26.10 7.65
N ARG A 205 -16.03 -26.94 8.62
CA ARG A 205 -17.45 -27.23 8.87
C ARG A 205 -18.29 -25.98 9.19
N ALA A 206 -17.75 -25.06 10.00
CA ALA A 206 -18.47 -23.85 10.40
C ALA A 206 -18.69 -22.90 9.21
N GLU A 207 -17.67 -22.69 8.40
CA GLU A 207 -17.76 -21.88 7.19
C GLU A 207 -18.72 -22.47 6.15
N ALA A 208 -18.68 -23.79 5.99
CA ALA A 208 -19.57 -24.51 5.06
C ALA A 208 -21.03 -24.44 5.51
N ILE A 209 -21.33 -24.54 6.81
CA ILE A 209 -22.66 -24.34 7.39
C ILE A 209 -23.12 -22.91 7.10
N GLN A 210 -22.30 -21.91 7.41
CA GLN A 210 -22.64 -20.50 7.17
C GLN A 210 -22.92 -20.22 5.69
N LEU A 211 -22.12 -20.74 4.77
CA LEU A 211 -22.37 -20.62 3.33
C LEU A 211 -23.69 -21.27 2.93
N TYR A 212 -23.94 -22.50 3.40
CA TYR A 212 -25.15 -23.23 3.09
C TYR A 212 -26.40 -22.53 3.60
N ASP A 213 -26.42 -22.10 4.87
CA ASP A 213 -27.56 -21.44 5.50
C ASP A 213 -27.92 -20.12 4.81
N VAL A 214 -26.93 -19.35 4.38
CA VAL A 214 -27.15 -18.09 3.67
C VAL A 214 -27.72 -18.30 2.27
N LEU A 215 -27.29 -19.36 1.56
CA LEU A 215 -27.69 -19.61 0.18
C LEU A 215 -28.93 -20.50 0.05
N HIS A 216 -29.22 -21.30 1.06
CA HIS A 216 -30.36 -22.26 1.06
C HIS A 216 -31.71 -21.65 0.64
N PRO A 217 -32.12 -20.46 1.15
CA PRO A 217 -33.39 -19.84 0.74
C PRO A 217 -33.50 -19.54 -0.76
N PHE A 218 -32.39 -19.35 -1.44
CA PHE A 218 -32.36 -18.97 -2.85
C PHE A 218 -32.40 -20.18 -3.80
N PHE A 219 -32.03 -21.36 -3.35
CA PHE A 219 -31.99 -22.55 -4.19
C PHE A 219 -32.89 -23.71 -3.75
N GLU A 220 -33.54 -23.61 -2.60
CA GLU A 220 -34.43 -24.66 -2.08
C GLU A 220 -35.55 -25.01 -3.06
N ALA A 221 -36.10 -23.99 -3.75
CA ALA A 221 -37.16 -24.18 -4.74
C ALA A 221 -36.67 -24.66 -6.12
N THR A 222 -35.36 -24.61 -6.40
CA THR A 222 -34.80 -24.78 -7.75
C THR A 222 -33.85 -25.95 -7.88
N ILE A 223 -33.29 -26.48 -6.78
CA ILE A 223 -32.33 -27.57 -6.76
C ILE A 223 -33.01 -28.86 -6.24
N ASP A 224 -32.70 -29.98 -6.88
CA ASP A 224 -33.19 -31.31 -6.48
C ASP A 224 -32.88 -31.59 -4.99
N THR A 225 -33.91 -32.00 -4.25
CA THR A 225 -33.82 -32.35 -2.83
C THR A 225 -32.78 -33.44 -2.52
N ASN A 226 -32.49 -34.33 -3.45
CA ASN A 226 -31.42 -35.32 -3.31
C ASN A 226 -30.05 -34.69 -3.28
N ILE A 227 -29.81 -33.63 -4.08
CA ILE A 227 -28.57 -32.87 -4.11
C ILE A 227 -28.41 -32.08 -2.81
N LEU A 228 -29.47 -31.44 -2.34
CA LEU A 228 -29.47 -30.72 -1.05
C LEU A 228 -29.18 -31.69 0.11
N GLY A 229 -29.81 -32.86 0.12
CA GLY A 229 -29.54 -33.91 1.12
C GLY A 229 -28.10 -34.43 1.08
N ALA A 230 -27.51 -34.55 -0.11
CA ALA A 230 -26.10 -34.94 -0.27
C ALA A 230 -25.14 -33.86 0.25
N LEU A 231 -25.40 -32.58 -0.05
CA LEU A 231 -24.63 -31.43 0.45
C LEU A 231 -24.68 -31.35 1.98
N SER A 232 -25.89 -31.47 2.57
CA SER A 232 -26.06 -31.43 4.03
C SER A 232 -25.33 -32.58 4.73
N ARG A 233 -25.31 -33.79 4.15
CA ARG A 233 -24.51 -34.92 4.69
C ARG A 233 -23.02 -34.66 4.57
N ARG A 234 -22.56 -34.08 3.45
CA ARG A 234 -21.16 -33.72 3.25
C ARG A 234 -20.66 -32.70 4.25
N ILE A 235 -21.43 -31.61 4.48
CA ILE A 235 -21.13 -30.57 5.46
C ILE A 235 -20.99 -31.17 6.88
N ARG A 236 -21.89 -32.09 7.27
CA ARG A 236 -21.82 -32.75 8.58
C ARG A 236 -20.53 -33.54 8.80
N ASN A 237 -19.95 -34.07 7.73
CA ASN A 237 -18.74 -34.88 7.76
C ASN A 237 -17.44 -34.08 7.59
N LEU A 238 -17.51 -32.76 7.42
CA LEU A 238 -16.32 -31.91 7.34
C LEU A 238 -15.60 -31.84 8.69
N PRO A 239 -14.25 -31.69 8.68
CA PRO A 239 -13.48 -31.49 9.89
C PRO A 239 -13.83 -30.16 10.55
N THR A 240 -13.80 -30.14 11.89
CA THR A 240 -14.07 -28.93 12.69
C THR A 240 -12.94 -27.90 12.60
N GLN A 241 -11.71 -28.34 12.40
CA GLN A 241 -10.55 -27.48 12.15
C GLN A 241 -10.03 -27.71 10.75
N LYS A 242 -9.74 -26.61 10.06
CA LYS A 242 -9.09 -26.66 8.75
C LYS A 242 -7.60 -26.93 8.96
N SER A 243 -7.07 -28.01 8.40
CA SER A 243 -5.66 -27.99 8.02
C SER A 243 -5.49 -26.82 7.08
N SER A 244 -4.47 -26.00 7.28
CA SER A 244 -4.15 -24.83 6.43
C SER A 244 -4.08 -25.24 4.96
N ALA A 245 -5.25 -25.41 4.33
CA ALA A 245 -5.33 -25.66 2.92
C ALA A 245 -4.86 -24.41 2.21
N SER A 246 -3.87 -24.57 1.35
CA SER A 246 -3.36 -23.51 0.49
C SER A 246 -4.53 -22.77 -0.14
N GLN A 247 -4.62 -21.47 0.15
CA GLN A 247 -5.48 -20.59 -0.63
C GLN A 247 -5.13 -20.80 -2.09
N GLY A 248 -6.13 -21.01 -2.93
CA GLY A 248 -5.91 -21.23 -4.36
C GLY A 248 -5.05 -20.10 -4.93
N ARG A 249 -4.08 -20.47 -5.76
CA ARG A 249 -3.25 -19.50 -6.47
C ARG A 249 -4.15 -18.59 -7.29
N ALA A 250 -3.89 -17.29 -7.28
CA ALA A 250 -4.61 -16.35 -8.13
C ALA A 250 -4.49 -16.77 -9.60
N PRO A 251 -5.58 -16.71 -10.40
CA PRO A 251 -5.52 -16.97 -11.83
C PRO A 251 -4.44 -16.11 -12.50
N ALA A 252 -3.70 -16.69 -13.46
CA ALA A 252 -2.67 -15.96 -14.19
C ALA A 252 -3.29 -14.76 -14.92
N GLY A 253 -2.59 -13.60 -14.87
CA GLY A 253 -3.04 -12.38 -15.50
C GLY A 253 -3.96 -11.51 -14.64
N ILE A 254 -4.08 -11.76 -13.34
CA ILE A 254 -4.79 -10.85 -12.44
C ILE A 254 -4.04 -9.53 -12.31
N VAL A 255 -4.78 -8.44 -12.53
CA VAL A 255 -4.33 -7.08 -12.27
C VAL A 255 -4.84 -6.64 -10.90
N TYR A 256 -3.91 -6.22 -10.05
CA TYR A 256 -4.22 -5.55 -8.78
C TYR A 256 -4.25 -4.05 -9.01
N ASN A 257 -5.38 -3.43 -8.75
CA ASN A 257 -5.55 -2.00 -8.90
C ASN A 257 -5.22 -1.30 -7.58
N ILE A 258 -4.16 -0.53 -7.56
CA ILE A 258 -3.73 0.21 -6.39
C ILE A 258 -4.03 1.69 -6.60
N GLY A 259 -4.93 2.24 -5.80
CA GLY A 259 -5.19 3.66 -5.75
C GLY A 259 -4.02 4.40 -5.13
N VAL A 260 -3.69 5.56 -5.67
CA VAL A 260 -2.70 6.49 -5.10
C VAL A 260 -3.38 7.82 -4.90
N LEU A 261 -3.49 8.27 -3.64
CA LEU A 261 -4.07 9.56 -3.26
C LEU A 261 -2.95 10.49 -2.81
N LEU A 262 -2.67 11.49 -3.61
CA LEU A 262 -1.66 12.49 -3.31
C LEU A 262 -2.24 13.88 -3.53
N PRO A 263 -1.76 14.92 -2.83
CA PRO A 263 -1.96 16.28 -3.29
C PRO A 263 -1.24 16.49 -4.62
N GLU A 264 -1.33 17.70 -5.17
CA GLU A 264 -0.75 18.06 -6.46
C GLU A 264 0.72 17.65 -6.59
N THR A 265 1.11 17.08 -7.74
CA THR A 265 2.46 16.57 -7.99
C THR A 265 3.29 17.49 -8.90
N GLU A 266 2.72 18.55 -9.49
CA GLU A 266 3.37 19.29 -10.56
C GLU A 266 3.90 20.68 -10.22
N SER A 267 3.43 21.40 -9.23
CA SER A 267 4.05 22.66 -8.74
C SER A 267 3.24 23.41 -7.67
N GLY A 268 3.88 24.17 -6.80
CA GLY A 268 3.28 25.19 -5.97
C GLY A 268 3.69 25.20 -4.51
N THR A 269 3.36 24.22 -3.71
CA THR A 269 3.70 24.13 -2.29
C THR A 269 4.81 23.12 -2.03
N GLY A 270 5.43 23.12 -0.85
CA GLY A 270 6.44 22.09 -0.50
C GLY A 270 5.91 20.66 -0.56
N GLU A 271 4.59 20.45 -0.48
CA GLU A 271 3.96 19.15 -0.55
C GLU A 271 4.08 18.47 -1.93
N TRP A 272 4.17 19.26 -3.02
CA TRP A 272 4.35 18.69 -4.35
C TRP A 272 5.66 17.92 -4.50
N GLN A 273 6.75 18.36 -3.86
CA GLN A 273 8.03 17.65 -3.88
C GLN A 273 7.91 16.29 -3.19
N ILE A 274 7.27 16.27 -2.02
CA ILE A 274 6.99 15.04 -1.28
C ILE A 274 6.14 14.09 -2.14
N SER A 275 5.04 14.58 -2.70
CA SER A 275 4.13 13.81 -3.55
C SER A 275 4.84 13.21 -4.74
N ARG A 276 5.67 14.01 -5.41
CA ARG A 276 6.45 13.58 -6.59
C ARG A 276 7.48 12.52 -6.24
N SER A 277 8.23 12.71 -5.14
CA SER A 277 9.22 11.74 -4.69
C SER A 277 8.57 10.40 -4.36
N LEU A 278 7.46 10.40 -3.63
CA LEU A 278 6.69 9.20 -3.31
C LEU A 278 6.16 8.52 -4.58
N TYR A 279 5.51 9.28 -5.47
CA TYR A 279 4.90 8.72 -6.67
C TYR A 279 5.90 8.09 -7.62
N ASN A 280 7.04 8.74 -7.86
CA ASN A 280 8.12 8.16 -8.66
C ASN A 280 8.61 6.83 -8.09
N SER A 281 8.69 6.73 -6.78
CA SER A 281 9.07 5.48 -6.09
C SER A 281 8.01 4.40 -6.18
N TYR A 282 6.72 4.76 -6.13
CA TYR A 282 5.61 3.81 -6.37
C TYR A 282 5.66 3.25 -7.80
N LEU A 283 5.94 4.09 -8.78
CA LEU A 283 6.10 3.67 -10.17
C LEU A 283 7.26 2.69 -10.32
N LEU A 284 8.41 3.00 -9.73
CA LEU A 284 9.60 2.14 -9.78
C LEU A 284 9.32 0.78 -9.12
N ALA A 285 8.75 0.77 -7.92
CA ALA A 285 8.39 -0.47 -7.21
C ALA A 285 7.36 -1.31 -8.00
N ALA A 286 6.37 -0.66 -8.62
CA ALA A 286 5.39 -1.35 -9.45
C ALA A 286 6.03 -1.95 -10.72
N GLU A 287 6.95 -1.23 -11.35
CA GLU A 287 7.68 -1.73 -12.52
C GLU A 287 8.54 -2.94 -12.16
N GLU A 288 9.27 -2.90 -11.06
CA GLU A 288 10.09 -4.03 -10.58
C GLU A 288 9.22 -5.25 -10.26
N PHE A 289 8.09 -5.05 -9.57
CA PHE A 289 7.13 -6.12 -9.31
C PHE A 289 6.60 -6.75 -10.60
N ASN A 290 6.22 -5.92 -11.57
CA ASN A 290 5.66 -6.37 -12.83
C ASN A 290 6.69 -7.10 -13.70
N ARG A 291 7.96 -6.72 -13.65
CA ARG A 291 9.07 -7.42 -14.34
C ARG A 291 9.34 -8.82 -13.79
N ALA A 292 9.04 -9.08 -12.54
CA ALA A 292 9.26 -10.39 -11.91
C ALA A 292 8.38 -11.52 -12.47
N GLN A 293 7.44 -11.23 -13.37
CA GLN A 293 6.60 -12.16 -14.14
C GLN A 293 5.88 -13.24 -13.29
N ASN A 294 5.39 -12.87 -12.11
CA ASN A 294 4.71 -13.80 -11.19
C ASN A 294 3.28 -14.16 -11.62
N GLY A 295 2.87 -13.81 -12.82
CA GLY A 295 1.49 -13.95 -13.29
C GLY A 295 0.51 -12.96 -12.63
N LYS A 296 1.03 -11.98 -11.91
CA LYS A 296 0.31 -10.88 -11.27
C LYS A 296 0.83 -9.56 -11.81
N HIS A 297 -0.01 -8.54 -11.85
CA HIS A 297 0.34 -7.22 -12.35
C HIS A 297 -0.20 -6.14 -11.43
N ILE A 298 0.62 -5.20 -11.04
CA ILE A 298 0.22 -4.00 -10.29
C ILE A 298 -0.08 -2.89 -11.29
N ARG A 299 -1.22 -2.24 -11.11
CA ARG A 299 -1.60 -1.02 -11.82
C ARG A 299 -1.88 0.07 -10.82
N LEU A 300 -1.17 1.18 -10.96
CA LEU A 300 -1.37 2.36 -10.14
C LEU A 300 -2.41 3.28 -10.77
N HIS A 301 -3.30 3.82 -9.95
CA HIS A 301 -4.30 4.82 -10.32
C HIS A 301 -4.08 6.06 -9.46
N LEU A 302 -3.29 7.01 -9.98
CA LEU A 302 -3.05 8.29 -9.32
C LEU A 302 -4.31 9.16 -9.42
N LEU A 303 -4.78 9.65 -8.29
CA LEU A 303 -5.77 10.72 -8.19
C LEU A 303 -5.16 11.85 -7.34
N GLU A 304 -4.94 12.97 -7.99
CA GLU A 304 -4.51 14.19 -7.33
C GLU A 304 -5.71 14.88 -6.72
N THR A 305 -5.62 15.16 -5.42
CA THR A 305 -6.74 15.72 -4.66
C THR A 305 -6.48 17.18 -4.32
N SER A 306 -7.53 17.97 -4.50
CA SER A 306 -7.56 19.37 -4.06
C SER A 306 -8.97 19.72 -3.63
N ASP A 307 -9.11 20.75 -2.79
CA ASP A 307 -10.45 21.20 -2.34
C ASP A 307 -11.29 21.83 -3.48
N THR A 308 -10.67 22.15 -4.61
CA THR A 308 -11.31 22.85 -5.72
C THR A 308 -11.65 21.98 -6.91
N THR A 309 -10.88 20.93 -7.20
CA THR A 309 -11.04 20.11 -8.41
C THR A 309 -11.56 18.72 -8.12
N LEU A 310 -10.90 17.99 -7.22
CA LEU A 310 -11.28 16.65 -6.83
C LEU A 310 -11.12 16.49 -5.32
N THR A 311 -12.23 16.49 -4.60
CA THR A 311 -12.18 16.29 -3.15
C THR A 311 -11.69 14.88 -2.81
N LEU A 312 -11.09 14.74 -1.64
CA LEU A 312 -10.53 13.49 -1.17
C LEU A 312 -11.58 12.37 -1.10
N GLU A 313 -12.80 12.71 -0.66
CA GLU A 313 -13.93 11.79 -0.56
C GLU A 313 -14.40 11.31 -1.94
N ALA A 314 -14.46 12.23 -2.90
CA ALA A 314 -14.82 11.91 -4.29
C ALA A 314 -13.75 11.04 -4.95
N ALA A 315 -12.47 11.27 -4.64
CA ALA A 315 -11.37 10.45 -5.13
C ALA A 315 -11.45 9.01 -4.59
N VAL A 316 -11.73 8.82 -3.30
CA VAL A 316 -11.95 7.47 -2.72
C VAL A 316 -13.12 6.77 -3.38
N ALA A 317 -14.25 7.47 -3.59
CA ALA A 317 -15.41 6.91 -4.28
C ALA A 317 -15.06 6.52 -5.74
N ARG A 318 -14.28 7.34 -6.44
CA ARG A 318 -13.81 7.05 -7.80
C ARG A 318 -12.90 5.81 -7.82
N LEU A 319 -11.96 5.69 -6.88
CA LEU A 319 -11.11 4.51 -6.74
C LEU A 319 -11.94 3.24 -6.49
N ALA A 320 -12.96 3.33 -5.63
CA ALA A 320 -13.83 2.19 -5.32
C ALA A 320 -14.68 1.75 -6.52
N TRP A 321 -15.37 2.69 -7.18
CA TRP A 321 -16.39 2.38 -8.19
C TRP A 321 -15.86 2.29 -9.62
N GLN A 322 -14.90 3.14 -10.00
CA GLN A 322 -14.41 3.21 -11.38
C GLN A 322 -13.14 2.38 -11.56
N HIS A 323 -12.23 2.42 -10.60
CA HIS A 323 -10.95 1.73 -10.70
C HIS A 323 -10.91 0.39 -9.96
N HIS A 324 -11.95 0.07 -9.16
CA HIS A 324 -12.04 -1.16 -8.39
C HIS A 324 -10.76 -1.42 -7.58
N ALA A 325 -10.28 -0.39 -6.88
CA ALA A 325 -9.04 -0.44 -6.14
C ALA A 325 -9.05 -1.55 -5.09
N ASP A 326 -7.98 -2.33 -5.05
CA ASP A 326 -7.77 -3.41 -4.09
C ASP A 326 -7.11 -2.91 -2.80
N ALA A 327 -6.34 -1.83 -2.89
CA ALA A 327 -5.78 -1.06 -1.77
C ALA A 327 -5.51 0.38 -2.22
N ILE A 328 -5.31 1.28 -1.27
CA ILE A 328 -5.00 2.69 -1.51
C ILE A 328 -3.73 3.06 -0.72
N ILE A 329 -2.75 3.65 -1.39
CA ILE A 329 -1.59 4.30 -0.77
C ILE A 329 -1.86 5.82 -0.74
N GLY A 330 -1.66 6.44 0.42
CA GLY A 330 -2.05 7.83 0.67
C GLY A 330 -3.36 7.90 1.46
N PRO A 331 -3.84 9.12 1.78
CA PRO A 331 -3.21 10.41 1.57
C PRO A 331 -1.94 10.59 2.42
N LEU A 332 -1.23 11.73 2.26
CA LEU A 332 0.05 11.93 2.93
C LEU A 332 -0.08 11.96 4.45
N PHE A 333 -0.93 12.84 4.97
CA PHE A 333 -0.96 13.25 6.38
C PHE A 333 -2.22 12.79 7.12
N SER A 334 -2.13 12.89 8.43
CA SER A 334 -3.14 12.42 9.37
C SER A 334 -4.52 13.03 9.18
N ASP A 335 -4.62 14.33 8.93
CA ASP A 335 -5.90 15.03 8.78
C ASP A 335 -6.68 14.55 7.55
N ALA A 336 -5.97 14.36 6.45
CA ALA A 336 -6.56 13.81 5.22
C ALA A 336 -6.98 12.34 5.42
N ALA A 337 -6.16 11.52 6.07
CA ALA A 337 -6.49 10.14 6.40
C ALA A 337 -7.70 10.04 7.35
N PHE A 338 -7.78 10.96 8.33
CA PHE A 338 -8.92 11.05 9.25
C PHE A 338 -10.24 11.33 8.51
N ARG A 339 -10.24 12.22 7.53
CA ARG A 339 -11.43 12.58 6.75
C ARG A 339 -12.04 11.41 5.99
N ILE A 340 -11.22 10.49 5.49
CA ILE A 340 -11.68 9.38 4.63
C ILE A 340 -11.73 8.02 5.33
N ARG A 341 -11.34 7.92 6.60
CA ARG A 341 -11.25 6.65 7.33
C ARG A 341 -12.57 5.84 7.30
N ASP A 342 -13.70 6.51 7.48
CA ASP A 342 -15.02 5.86 7.50
C ASP A 342 -15.44 5.41 6.09
N LEU A 343 -15.01 6.12 5.05
CA LEU A 343 -15.27 5.77 3.65
C LEU A 343 -14.49 4.52 3.22
N VAL A 344 -13.21 4.41 3.59
CA VAL A 344 -12.41 3.23 3.24
C VAL A 344 -12.90 1.99 3.98
N GLU A 345 -13.42 2.15 5.20
CA GLU A 345 -14.11 1.08 5.91
C GLU A 345 -15.42 0.69 5.22
N TYR A 346 -16.24 1.66 4.82
CA TYR A 346 -17.49 1.43 4.08
C TYR A 346 -17.24 0.69 2.77
N TYR A 347 -16.22 1.09 2.01
CA TYR A 347 -15.84 0.42 0.75
C TYR A 347 -14.99 -0.84 0.97
N GLN A 348 -14.55 -1.12 2.18
CA GLN A 348 -13.69 -2.25 2.55
C GLN A 348 -12.35 -2.28 1.78
N ILE A 349 -11.75 -1.11 1.59
CA ILE A 349 -10.48 -0.95 0.87
C ILE A 349 -9.38 -0.61 1.87
N PRO A 350 -8.30 -1.42 1.99
CA PRO A 350 -7.15 -1.09 2.82
C PRO A 350 -6.51 0.24 2.43
N LEU A 351 -6.28 1.12 3.41
CA LEU A 351 -5.65 2.43 3.28
C LEU A 351 -4.30 2.44 3.99
N ILE A 352 -3.27 2.88 3.29
CA ILE A 352 -1.90 2.95 3.79
C ILE A 352 -1.38 4.37 3.62
N PRO A 353 -1.63 5.28 4.57
CA PRO A 353 -1.08 6.63 4.53
C PRO A 353 0.41 6.60 4.93
N PRO A 354 1.33 7.10 4.07
CA PRO A 354 2.76 6.91 4.28
C PRO A 354 3.35 7.75 5.43
N LEU A 355 2.79 8.92 5.70
CA LEU A 355 3.33 9.87 6.68
C LEU A 355 2.42 10.08 7.91
N ALA A 356 1.20 9.54 7.89
CA ALA A 356 0.24 9.74 8.95
C ALA A 356 0.67 9.04 10.25
N ASN A 357 0.83 9.82 11.33
CA ASN A 357 1.32 9.38 12.62
C ASN A 357 0.44 9.80 13.82
N ALA A 358 -0.73 10.40 13.58
CA ALA A 358 -1.64 10.74 14.68
C ALA A 358 -2.38 9.50 15.20
N ASP A 359 -2.49 9.40 16.52
CA ASP A 359 -3.12 8.27 17.21
C ASP A 359 -4.64 8.21 16.96
N THR A 360 -5.25 9.34 16.63
CA THR A 360 -6.70 9.49 16.50
C THR A 360 -7.27 8.96 15.18
N ILE A 361 -6.45 8.68 14.18
CA ILE A 361 -6.95 8.27 12.86
C ILE A 361 -7.35 6.80 12.81
N ASN A 362 -6.73 5.95 13.62
CA ASN A 362 -7.00 4.51 13.62
C ASN A 362 -7.64 4.04 14.93
N ILE A 363 -8.78 4.60 15.28
CA ILE A 363 -9.58 4.09 16.39
C ILE A 363 -10.53 3.03 15.83
N SER A 364 -10.14 1.76 15.94
CA SER A 364 -10.96 0.59 15.57
C SER A 364 -11.22 0.38 14.08
N ASN A 365 -10.58 1.13 13.17
CA ASN A 365 -10.76 0.93 11.74
C ASN A 365 -9.86 -0.22 11.23
N PRO A 366 -10.43 -1.37 10.83
CA PRO A 366 -9.66 -2.53 10.42
C PRO A 366 -9.11 -2.43 8.98
N TYR A 367 -9.31 -1.32 8.28
CA TYR A 367 -8.83 -1.08 6.91
C TYR A 367 -7.75 0.00 6.84
N LEU A 368 -7.41 0.64 7.95
CA LEU A 368 -6.39 1.67 7.98
C LEU A 368 -5.09 1.13 8.60
N TYR A 369 -3.98 1.19 7.88
CA TYR A 369 -2.66 0.68 8.27
C TYR A 369 -1.66 1.81 8.32
N GLN A 370 -1.25 2.22 9.53
CA GLN A 370 -0.26 3.27 9.74
C GLN A 370 1.16 2.68 9.72
N VAL A 371 1.87 2.89 8.64
CA VAL A 371 3.28 2.47 8.50
C VAL A 371 4.21 3.36 9.30
N ASN A 372 3.85 4.63 9.49
CA ASN A 372 4.56 5.55 10.35
C ASN A 372 4.08 5.36 11.80
N PRO A 373 4.97 5.03 12.75
CA PRO A 373 4.60 4.86 14.16
C PRO A 373 3.93 6.11 14.72
N THR A 374 2.87 5.92 15.51
CA THR A 374 2.16 7.03 16.13
C THR A 374 2.97 7.68 17.25
N PHE A 375 2.61 8.90 17.62
CA PHE A 375 3.25 9.58 18.75
C PHE A 375 3.20 8.75 20.04
N GLU A 376 2.08 8.11 20.34
CA GLU A 376 1.98 7.23 21.50
C GLU A 376 2.92 6.02 21.40
N THR A 377 3.02 5.41 20.22
CA THR A 377 3.94 4.29 19.98
C THR A 377 5.40 4.72 20.17
N ARG A 378 5.77 5.89 19.66
CA ARG A 378 7.12 6.45 19.79
C ARG A 378 7.48 6.69 21.25
N GLY A 379 6.58 7.30 22.02
CA GLY A 379 6.78 7.55 23.46
C GLY A 379 6.98 6.26 24.25
N ARG A 380 6.11 5.26 24.04
CA ARG A 380 6.25 3.94 24.70
C ARG A 380 7.57 3.24 24.32
N ALA A 381 7.92 3.25 23.06
CA ALA A 381 9.14 2.60 22.59
C ALA A 381 10.39 3.25 23.21
N MET A 382 10.46 4.59 23.23
CA MET A 382 11.57 5.32 23.84
C MET A 382 11.64 5.08 25.36
N ALA A 383 10.52 5.02 26.06
CA ALA A 383 10.51 4.69 27.49
C ALA A 383 11.01 3.26 27.74
N THR A 384 10.56 2.30 26.94
CA THR A 384 11.03 0.92 27.02
C THR A 384 12.53 0.82 26.78
N PHE A 385 13.04 1.54 25.79
CA PHE A 385 14.47 1.64 25.50
C PHE A 385 15.24 2.26 26.66
N ALA A 386 14.81 3.40 27.17
CA ALA A 386 15.45 4.10 28.28
C ALA A 386 15.56 3.26 29.55
N VAL A 387 14.47 2.59 29.94
CA VAL A 387 14.42 1.82 31.20
C VAL A 387 15.04 0.44 31.02
N ASN A 388 14.73 -0.28 29.95
CA ASN A 388 15.16 -1.67 29.79
C ASN A 388 16.54 -1.83 29.18
N GLN A 389 16.92 -0.98 28.23
CA GLN A 389 18.24 -1.06 27.59
C GLN A 389 19.28 -0.18 28.33
N LEU A 390 18.97 1.11 28.50
CA LEU A 390 19.89 2.05 29.14
C LEU A 390 19.86 2.00 30.68
N LYS A 391 18.94 1.24 31.29
CA LYS A 391 18.79 1.08 32.76
C LYS A 391 18.60 2.41 33.51
N LEU A 392 17.91 3.36 32.90
CA LEU A 392 17.62 4.64 33.52
C LEU A 392 16.39 4.51 34.42
N ASP A 393 16.55 4.84 35.70
CA ASP A 393 15.50 4.71 36.74
C ASP A 393 14.93 6.08 37.19
N THR A 394 15.62 7.18 36.83
CA THR A 394 15.29 8.53 37.26
C THR A 394 15.34 9.47 36.08
N LEU A 395 14.18 9.97 35.64
CA LEU A 395 14.02 10.63 34.38
C LEU A 395 13.32 11.99 34.53
N ALA A 396 13.56 12.86 33.54
CA ALA A 396 12.76 14.07 33.33
C ALA A 396 12.27 14.14 31.89
N VAL A 397 11.18 14.87 31.68
CA VAL A 397 10.55 15.05 30.38
C VAL A 397 10.39 16.53 30.08
N ILE A 398 10.73 16.94 28.87
CA ILE A 398 10.48 18.28 28.32
C ILE A 398 9.66 18.12 27.05
N THR A 399 8.55 18.84 26.97
CA THR A 399 7.67 18.80 25.78
C THR A 399 6.95 20.11 25.56
N GLN A 400 6.41 20.29 24.36
CA GLN A 400 5.62 21.47 23.97
C GLN A 400 4.13 21.22 24.28
N ILE A 401 3.49 22.23 24.89
CA ILE A 401 2.03 22.21 25.09
C ILE A 401 1.31 22.37 23.75
N ASN A 402 0.13 21.76 23.64
CA ASN A 402 -0.76 21.86 22.47
C ASN A 402 -0.15 21.37 21.13
N GLN A 403 0.97 20.69 21.18
CA GLN A 403 1.59 20.03 20.02
C GLN A 403 1.36 18.50 20.07
N PRO A 404 1.34 17.81 18.92
CA PRO A 404 1.20 16.35 18.89
C PRO A 404 2.23 15.61 19.76
N VAL A 405 3.45 16.13 19.86
CA VAL A 405 4.53 15.56 20.70
C VAL A 405 4.20 15.54 22.19
N SER A 406 3.24 16.33 22.66
CA SER A 406 2.76 16.22 24.05
C SER A 406 2.14 14.85 24.37
N ARG A 407 1.61 14.16 23.36
CA ARG A 407 1.11 12.76 23.50
C ARG A 407 2.26 11.79 23.59
N GLU A 408 3.28 11.96 22.79
CA GLU A 408 4.51 11.18 22.82
C GLU A 408 5.17 11.27 24.21
N ALA A 409 5.36 12.47 24.72
CA ALA A 409 5.92 12.72 26.04
C ALA A 409 5.06 12.13 27.17
N ARG A 410 3.74 12.22 27.07
CA ARG A 410 2.82 11.62 28.04
C ARG A 410 2.91 10.09 28.06
N GLU A 411 2.94 9.47 26.91
CA GLU A 411 3.07 8.01 26.82
C GLU A 411 4.46 7.52 27.23
N PHE A 412 5.50 8.30 26.98
CA PHE A 412 6.83 8.05 27.54
C PHE A 412 6.77 8.00 29.08
N ARG A 413 6.17 9.02 29.70
CA ARG A 413 6.00 9.05 31.16
C ARG A 413 5.24 7.83 31.67
N ASN A 414 4.05 7.57 31.09
CA ASN A 414 3.18 6.48 31.52
C ASN A 414 3.89 5.12 31.45
N GLU A 415 4.62 4.88 30.38
CA GLU A 415 5.33 3.62 30.18
C GLU A 415 6.59 3.53 31.05
N ALA A 416 7.37 4.60 31.21
CA ALA A 416 8.53 4.63 32.10
C ALA A 416 8.12 4.33 33.56
N GLU A 417 7.05 4.96 34.07
CA GLU A 417 6.50 4.69 35.39
C GLU A 417 5.97 3.25 35.51
N ARG A 418 5.32 2.72 34.48
CA ARG A 418 4.86 1.32 34.42
C ARG A 418 6.03 0.33 34.53
N LEU A 419 7.17 0.67 33.94
CA LEU A 419 8.41 -0.13 33.98
C LEU A 419 9.22 0.06 35.26
N GLY A 420 8.78 0.94 36.17
CA GLY A 420 9.39 1.16 37.49
C GLY A 420 10.36 2.33 37.58
N ALA A 421 10.50 3.14 36.55
CA ALA A 421 11.28 4.37 36.62
C ALA A 421 10.47 5.50 37.28
N THR A 422 11.17 6.50 37.82
CA THR A 422 10.57 7.69 38.43
C THR A 422 10.74 8.89 37.51
N ILE A 423 9.63 9.55 37.19
CA ILE A 423 9.66 10.83 36.48
C ILE A 423 9.71 11.96 37.53
N LEU A 424 10.89 12.50 37.78
CA LEU A 424 11.08 13.57 38.76
C LEU A 424 10.50 14.90 38.29
N HIS A 425 10.65 15.19 37.00
CA HIS A 425 10.21 16.46 36.44
C HIS A 425 9.51 16.23 35.10
N TYR A 426 8.41 16.96 34.89
CA TYR A 426 7.66 16.93 33.63
C TYR A 426 7.29 18.37 33.26
N PHE A 427 7.98 18.93 32.28
CA PHE A 427 7.78 20.27 31.78
C PHE A 427 7.04 20.21 30.45
N SER A 428 5.87 20.85 30.41
CA SER A 428 5.07 20.97 29.19
C SER A 428 4.74 22.45 29.00
N GLU A 429 5.39 23.09 28.06
CA GLU A 429 5.45 24.54 27.96
C GLU A 429 5.15 25.04 26.55
N ASP A 430 4.71 26.29 26.44
CA ASP A 430 4.65 27.04 25.19
C ASP A 430 5.97 27.81 25.00
N PHE A 431 6.95 27.11 24.46
CA PHE A 431 8.29 27.70 24.30
C PHE A 431 8.34 28.87 23.32
N GLU A 432 7.45 28.95 22.34
CA GLU A 432 7.36 30.12 21.44
C GLU A 432 6.93 31.38 22.23
N SER A 433 5.91 31.24 23.07
CA SER A 433 5.46 32.34 23.95
C SER A 433 6.50 32.75 24.99
N LEU A 434 7.36 31.82 25.38
CA LEU A 434 8.47 32.05 26.30
C LEU A 434 9.77 32.51 25.60
N ALA A 435 9.73 32.81 24.30
CA ALA A 435 10.89 33.13 23.48
C ALA A 435 12.05 32.13 23.62
N PHE A 436 11.70 30.83 23.78
CA PHE A 436 12.61 29.71 24.00
C PHE A 436 13.47 29.82 25.29
N GLU A 437 13.04 30.59 26.30
CA GLU A 437 13.73 30.64 27.59
C GLU A 437 13.58 29.27 28.33
N VAL A 438 14.70 28.66 28.70
CA VAL A 438 14.78 27.36 29.39
C VAL A 438 15.44 27.48 30.78
N GLY A 439 15.93 28.67 31.16
CA GLY A 439 16.67 28.90 32.40
C GLY A 439 15.89 28.59 33.69
N HIS A 440 14.57 28.52 33.62
CA HIS A 440 13.72 28.12 34.75
C HIS A 440 13.55 26.56 34.85
N ILE A 441 13.91 25.79 33.82
CA ILE A 441 13.77 24.35 33.75
C ILE A 441 15.11 23.65 34.03
N THR A 442 16.17 24.08 33.35
CA THR A 442 17.46 23.37 33.30
C THR A 442 18.16 23.19 34.65
N PRO A 443 18.05 24.10 35.66
CA PRO A 443 18.59 23.87 36.98
C PRO A 443 18.00 22.68 37.71
N TYR A 444 16.71 22.38 37.50
CA TYR A 444 16.05 21.19 38.09
C TYR A 444 16.60 19.92 37.52
N LEU A 445 16.83 19.88 36.19
CA LEU A 445 17.36 18.72 35.50
C LEU A 445 18.78 18.39 35.96
N ALA A 446 19.57 19.40 36.22
CA ALA A 446 20.96 19.26 36.65
C ALA A 446 21.10 19.06 38.19
N GLY A 447 20.04 19.20 38.97
CA GLY A 447 20.11 19.15 40.42
C GLY A 447 20.91 20.31 41.02
N SER A 448 20.93 21.49 40.37
CA SER A 448 21.76 22.63 40.74
C SER A 448 21.05 23.61 41.64
N ARG A 449 21.37 23.64 42.94
CA ARG A 449 20.80 24.57 43.92
C ARG A 449 21.17 26.05 43.66
N GLN A 450 22.31 26.33 43.06
CA GLN A 450 22.81 27.72 42.92
C GLN A 450 21.90 28.61 42.06
N HIS A 451 21.11 28.07 41.19
CA HIS A 451 20.25 28.81 40.29
C HIS A 451 18.75 28.75 40.67
N VAL A 452 18.33 27.71 41.37
CA VAL A 452 16.96 27.58 41.88
C VAL A 452 16.69 28.48 43.07
N GLY A 453 17.69 28.76 43.93
CA GLY A 453 17.56 29.60 45.10
C GLY A 453 17.22 31.07 44.87
N ARG A 454 17.12 31.53 43.61
CA ARG A 454 16.57 32.86 43.28
C ARG A 454 15.04 32.87 43.19
N TYR A 455 14.40 31.71 43.11
CA TYR A 455 12.96 31.58 42.89
C TYR A 455 12.22 30.87 44.02
N PHE A 456 12.94 30.20 44.96
CA PHE A 456 12.35 29.47 46.08
C PHE A 456 13.12 29.74 47.39
N ASP A 457 12.41 30.27 48.37
CA ASP A 457 12.91 30.50 49.74
C ASP A 457 12.91 29.25 50.64
N ASP A 458 12.54 28.05 50.12
CA ASP A 458 12.46 26.86 50.92
C ASP A 458 13.81 26.13 51.03
N GLU A 459 14.39 26.15 52.20
CA GLU A 459 15.67 25.54 52.54
C GLU A 459 15.65 23.99 52.57
N ASP A 460 14.47 23.35 52.44
CA ASP A 460 14.28 21.90 52.65
C ASP A 460 14.16 21.10 51.34
N PHE A 461 14.35 21.66 50.16
CA PHE A 461 14.23 20.93 48.90
C PHE A 461 15.57 20.31 48.47
N GLU A 462 15.69 19.00 48.60
CA GLU A 462 16.82 18.27 48.04
C GLU A 462 16.64 18.02 46.53
N LEU A 463 17.43 18.72 45.71
CA LEU A 463 17.43 18.54 44.26
C LEU A 463 18.25 17.32 43.92
N ILE A 464 17.59 16.32 43.36
CA ILE A 464 18.21 15.09 42.89
C ILE A 464 18.46 15.24 41.38
N PRO A 465 19.71 15.08 40.89
CA PRO A 465 19.97 15.12 39.47
C PRO A 465 19.30 13.94 38.77
N VAL A 466 18.70 14.18 37.60
CA VAL A 466 18.10 13.13 36.80
C VAL A 466 19.19 12.35 36.05
N LYS A 467 18.96 11.04 35.82
CA LYS A 467 19.87 10.21 35.04
C LYS A 467 19.61 10.30 33.53
N GLY A 468 18.38 10.64 33.13
CA GLY A 468 18.03 10.86 31.73
C GLY A 468 17.03 11.98 31.54
N VAL A 469 17.15 12.69 30.43
CA VAL A 469 16.27 13.79 30.01
C VAL A 469 15.67 13.43 28.66
N TYR A 470 14.36 13.24 28.60
CA TYR A 470 13.64 13.04 27.36
C TYR A 470 13.12 14.38 26.82
N ILE A 471 13.60 14.78 25.64
CA ILE A 471 13.23 16.01 24.94
C ILE A 471 12.35 15.62 23.75
N SER A 472 11.05 15.85 23.89
CA SER A 472 10.02 15.55 22.87
C SER A 472 9.43 16.84 22.37
N VAL A 473 10.03 17.39 21.31
CA VAL A 473 9.71 18.69 20.69
C VAL A 473 9.61 18.55 19.18
N THR A 474 8.95 19.49 18.50
CA THR A 474 8.79 19.45 17.03
C THR A 474 8.53 20.84 16.46
N GLY A 475 8.74 21.01 15.16
CA GLY A 475 8.40 22.23 14.42
C GLY A 475 9.46 23.32 14.46
N GLY A 476 9.07 24.52 14.02
CA GLY A 476 9.98 25.65 13.92
C GLY A 476 10.59 26.02 15.28
N GLY A 477 11.93 26.10 15.35
CA GLY A 477 12.66 26.42 16.59
C GLY A 477 12.97 25.22 17.49
N SER A 478 12.57 23.98 17.15
CA SER A 478 12.91 22.77 17.91
C SER A 478 14.42 22.59 18.02
N GLU A 479 15.17 22.76 16.94
CA GLU A 479 16.64 22.69 16.92
C GLU A 479 17.27 23.68 17.89
N GLN A 480 16.79 24.95 17.87
CA GLN A 480 17.27 25.99 18.76
C GLN A 480 16.95 25.69 20.22
N LEU A 481 15.76 25.19 20.50
CA LEU A 481 15.34 24.79 21.84
C LEU A 481 16.21 23.67 22.40
N ILE A 482 16.45 22.62 21.62
CA ILE A 482 17.33 21.52 22.00
C ILE A 482 18.74 22.03 22.26
N ASP A 483 19.27 22.90 21.38
CA ASP A 483 20.61 23.46 21.55
C ASP A 483 20.75 24.28 22.85
N LEU A 484 19.74 25.09 23.19
CA LEU A 484 19.70 25.85 24.44
C LEU A 484 19.67 24.94 25.67
N ILE A 485 18.83 23.90 25.67
CA ILE A 485 18.75 22.93 26.76
C ILE A 485 20.11 22.23 26.96
N LEU A 486 20.75 21.75 25.89
CA LEU A 486 22.04 21.12 25.96
C LEU A 486 23.14 22.06 26.43
N ASN A 487 23.09 23.34 26.00
CA ASN A 487 24.04 24.36 26.45
C ASN A 487 23.98 24.59 27.96
N ASP A 488 22.78 24.72 28.49
CA ASP A 488 22.59 24.94 29.93
C ASP A 488 22.97 23.71 30.74
N LEU A 489 22.56 22.50 30.31
CA LEU A 489 22.93 21.22 30.96
C LEU A 489 24.46 21.06 31.01
N GLN A 490 25.16 21.42 29.93
CA GLN A 490 26.63 21.41 29.89
C GLN A 490 27.24 22.44 30.87
N ALA A 491 26.65 23.65 30.92
CA ALA A 491 27.10 24.69 31.85
C ALA A 491 26.91 24.25 33.32
N PHE A 492 25.85 23.51 33.63
CA PHE A 492 25.61 22.93 34.95
C PHE A 492 26.39 21.65 35.22
N ARG A 493 27.17 21.16 34.25
CA ARG A 493 27.92 19.89 34.33
C ARG A 493 27.03 18.67 34.56
N SER A 494 25.86 18.66 33.96
CA SER A 494 24.95 17.51 34.01
C SER A 494 25.58 16.30 33.32
N THR A 495 25.41 15.11 33.89
CA THR A 495 25.83 13.82 33.31
C THR A 495 24.60 13.01 32.84
N ALA A 496 23.44 13.65 32.68
CA ALA A 496 22.25 12.99 32.23
C ALA A 496 22.39 12.50 30.79
N VAL A 497 21.89 11.30 30.54
CA VAL A 497 21.70 10.77 29.18
C VAL A 497 20.59 11.58 28.49
N ILE A 498 20.85 12.00 27.28
CA ILE A 498 19.87 12.75 26.50
C ILE A 498 19.09 11.79 25.61
N LEU A 499 17.78 11.83 25.72
CA LEU A 499 16.85 11.06 24.92
C LEU A 499 16.04 12.04 24.05
N GLY A 500 15.83 11.72 22.78
CA GLY A 500 15.10 12.60 21.86
C GLY A 500 14.24 11.86 20.86
N ASN A 501 13.52 12.63 20.06
CA ASN A 501 12.83 12.17 18.85
C ASN A 501 13.63 12.55 17.59
N GLU A 502 13.02 12.42 16.42
CA GLU A 502 13.67 12.67 15.11
C GLU A 502 14.25 14.07 14.96
N GLU A 503 13.74 15.08 15.70
CA GLU A 503 14.27 16.45 15.66
C GLU A 503 15.74 16.53 16.11
N MET A 504 16.18 15.58 16.96
CA MET A 504 17.56 15.50 17.41
C MET A 504 18.56 15.31 16.25
N ALA A 505 18.12 14.66 15.17
CA ALA A 505 18.96 14.44 13.98
C ALA A 505 19.32 15.73 13.24
N HIS A 506 18.52 16.79 13.42
CA HIS A 506 18.68 18.08 12.73
C HIS A 506 19.55 19.08 13.53
N VAL A 507 19.80 18.80 14.81
CA VAL A 507 20.56 19.71 15.67
C VAL A 507 22.05 19.70 15.30
N GLU A 508 22.60 20.85 14.95
CA GLU A 508 24.02 21.03 14.68
C GLU A 508 24.83 21.01 15.99
N LEU A 509 25.25 19.83 16.41
CA LEU A 509 26.07 19.66 17.60
C LEU A 509 27.56 19.87 17.30
N SER A 510 28.25 20.69 18.12
CA SER A 510 29.71 20.79 18.09
C SER A 510 30.36 19.47 18.54
N ASP A 511 31.58 19.18 18.06
CA ASP A 511 32.33 17.99 18.46
C ASP A 511 32.52 17.89 19.99
N ALA A 512 32.61 19.02 20.66
CA ALA A 512 32.73 19.04 22.12
C ALA A 512 31.45 18.54 22.82
N ARG A 513 30.27 18.92 22.31
CA ARG A 513 28.98 18.46 22.85
C ARG A 513 28.70 17.00 22.52
N ARG A 514 29.04 16.57 21.30
CA ARG A 514 28.90 15.16 20.90
C ARG A 514 29.72 14.20 21.75
N ARG A 515 30.84 14.68 22.33
CA ARG A 515 31.68 13.92 23.28
C ARG A 515 31.26 14.09 24.73
N TYR A 516 30.46 15.10 25.02
CA TYR A 516 30.08 15.41 26.41
C TYR A 516 28.82 14.65 26.84
N PHE A 517 27.86 14.51 25.94
CA PHE A 517 26.58 13.85 26.21
C PHE A 517 26.48 12.51 25.51
N ASP A 518 25.91 11.51 26.21
CA ASP A 518 25.36 10.33 25.57
C ASP A 518 23.97 10.68 25.05
N ILE A 519 23.81 10.72 23.72
CA ILE A 519 22.57 11.17 23.08
C ILE A 519 21.97 10.01 22.29
N TYR A 520 20.74 9.66 22.62
CA TYR A 520 19.95 8.67 21.90
C TYR A 520 18.65 9.30 21.39
N TYR A 521 18.22 8.92 20.20
CA TYR A 521 16.94 9.36 19.70
C TYR A 521 16.25 8.26 18.87
N SER A 522 14.92 8.30 18.85
CA SER A 522 14.14 7.41 18.01
C SER A 522 13.95 7.98 16.62
N SER A 523 14.03 7.13 15.60
CA SER A 523 13.75 7.47 14.21
C SER A 523 12.86 6.42 13.56
N PHE A 524 11.92 6.87 12.74
CA PHE A 524 11.11 5.99 11.92
C PHE A 524 11.90 5.33 10.80
N PHE A 525 12.97 5.98 10.34
CA PHE A 525 13.80 5.48 9.26
C PHE A 525 15.29 5.55 9.62
N HIS A 526 16.03 4.58 9.08
CA HIS A 526 17.49 4.55 9.13
C HIS A 526 18.04 4.14 7.78
N ARG A 527 18.90 4.98 7.19
CA ARG A 527 19.55 4.68 5.91
C ARG A 527 20.89 4.00 6.14
N ASN A 528 20.92 2.70 5.86
CA ASN A 528 22.17 1.96 5.80
C ASN A 528 22.77 2.10 4.39
N GLU A 529 23.85 2.85 4.24
CA GLU A 529 24.51 3.10 2.94
C GLU A 529 25.20 1.87 2.38
N GLU A 530 25.50 0.86 3.21
CA GLU A 530 26.10 -0.41 2.80
C GLU A 530 25.04 -1.39 2.25
N ASN A 531 23.77 -1.09 2.42
CA ASN A 531 22.67 -1.94 1.95
C ASN A 531 22.63 -1.96 0.41
N ARG A 532 22.77 -3.17 -0.16
CA ARG A 532 22.73 -3.38 -1.61
C ARG A 532 21.38 -2.98 -2.24
N GLU A 533 20.28 -3.18 -1.53
CA GLU A 533 18.95 -2.78 -2.02
C GLU A 533 18.86 -1.25 -2.08
N ALA A 534 19.41 -0.52 -1.10
CA ALA A 534 19.50 0.94 -1.09
C ALA A 534 20.30 1.48 -2.28
N PHE A 535 21.45 0.84 -2.56
CA PHE A 535 22.28 1.20 -3.70
C PHE A 535 21.54 0.97 -5.04
N ASN A 536 20.88 -0.16 -5.20
CA ASN A 536 20.12 -0.47 -6.41
C ASN A 536 18.95 0.50 -6.58
N PHE A 537 18.19 0.77 -5.52
CA PHE A 537 17.09 1.73 -5.56
C PHE A 537 17.58 3.12 -5.98
N ARG A 538 18.65 3.62 -5.38
CA ARG A 538 19.22 4.93 -5.73
C ARG A 538 19.55 5.04 -7.21
N ASN A 539 20.24 4.05 -7.77
CA ASN A 539 20.62 4.06 -9.17
C ASN A 539 19.41 3.98 -10.11
N ASN A 540 18.43 3.14 -9.79
CA ASN A 540 17.21 2.99 -10.58
C ASN A 540 16.36 4.28 -10.51
N TYR A 541 16.25 4.89 -9.33
CA TYR A 541 15.51 6.13 -9.14
C TYR A 541 16.17 7.30 -9.88
N GLU A 542 17.49 7.43 -9.78
CA GLU A 542 18.24 8.46 -10.52
C GLU A 542 18.13 8.27 -12.03
N SER A 543 18.19 7.04 -12.51
CA SER A 543 18.00 6.70 -13.91
C SER A 543 16.59 7.06 -14.42
N LEU A 544 15.56 6.87 -13.58
CA LEU A 544 14.18 7.18 -13.92
C LEU A 544 13.89 8.69 -13.90
N THR A 545 14.41 9.40 -12.90
CA THR A 545 14.00 10.78 -12.60
C THR A 545 15.02 11.84 -12.98
N GLY A 546 16.30 11.46 -13.10
CA GLY A 546 17.43 12.38 -13.25
C GLY A 546 17.85 13.08 -11.95
N TYR A 547 17.27 12.72 -10.80
CA TYR A 547 17.55 13.29 -9.48
C TYR A 547 17.95 12.23 -8.48
N GLN A 548 18.76 12.61 -7.49
CA GLN A 548 19.03 11.77 -6.33
C GLN A 548 17.76 11.60 -5.48
N PRO A 549 17.48 10.39 -4.94
CA PRO A 549 16.33 10.19 -4.08
C PRO A 549 16.51 10.90 -2.73
N ASP A 550 15.48 11.58 -2.28
CA ASP A 550 15.32 12.08 -0.92
C ASP A 550 14.74 11.00 0.03
N ASN A 551 14.61 11.31 1.31
CA ASN A 551 14.05 10.37 2.28
C ASN A 551 12.61 9.97 1.94
N PHE A 552 11.82 10.84 1.30
CA PHE A 552 10.46 10.51 0.88
C PHE A 552 10.45 9.54 -0.30
N ALA A 553 11.43 9.63 -1.18
CA ALA A 553 11.58 8.66 -2.26
C ALA A 553 11.88 7.25 -1.71
N TYR A 554 12.81 7.13 -0.76
CA TYR A 554 13.09 5.86 -0.09
C TYR A 554 11.86 5.32 0.65
N LEU A 555 11.18 6.17 1.42
CA LEU A 555 9.96 5.80 2.14
C LEU A 555 8.87 5.30 1.19
N GLY A 556 8.67 6.00 0.08
CA GLY A 556 7.69 5.61 -0.94
C GLY A 556 7.99 4.23 -1.51
N TYR A 557 9.25 3.96 -1.82
CA TYR A 557 9.68 2.65 -2.32
C TYR A 557 9.39 1.54 -1.30
N ASP A 558 9.71 1.76 -0.03
CA ASP A 558 9.48 0.78 1.03
C ASP A 558 7.99 0.51 1.25
N VAL A 559 7.16 1.56 1.31
CA VAL A 559 5.71 1.41 1.50
C VAL A 559 5.07 0.66 0.33
N ALA A 560 5.44 1.00 -0.91
CA ALA A 560 4.95 0.30 -2.09
C ALA A 560 5.44 -1.16 -2.12
N THR A 561 6.72 -1.40 -1.87
CA THR A 561 7.31 -2.73 -1.84
C THR A 561 6.70 -3.59 -0.74
N PHE A 562 6.46 -3.03 0.45
CA PHE A 562 5.73 -3.70 1.54
C PHE A 562 4.36 -4.19 1.08
N LEU A 563 3.56 -3.33 0.45
CA LEU A 563 2.25 -3.69 -0.06
C LEU A 563 2.36 -4.73 -1.17
N PHE A 564 3.24 -4.55 -2.15
CA PHE A 564 3.35 -5.43 -3.32
C PHE A 564 3.90 -6.81 -2.96
N ARG A 565 4.91 -6.91 -2.08
CA ARG A 565 5.37 -8.19 -1.53
C ARG A 565 4.27 -8.88 -0.71
N SER A 566 3.38 -8.12 -0.06
CA SER A 566 2.21 -8.69 0.62
C SER A 566 1.20 -9.26 -0.38
N ILE A 567 0.97 -8.57 -1.50
CA ILE A 567 0.13 -9.02 -2.61
C ILE A 567 0.74 -10.25 -3.30
N ASP A 568 2.05 -10.32 -3.47
CA ASP A 568 2.71 -11.46 -4.12
C ASP A 568 2.42 -12.79 -3.42
N GLN A 569 2.30 -12.76 -2.11
CA GLN A 569 1.99 -13.94 -1.30
C GLN A 569 0.50 -14.28 -1.24
N LEU A 570 -0.37 -13.49 -1.87
CA LEU A 570 -1.82 -13.69 -1.84
C LEU A 570 -2.32 -14.48 -3.04
N GLY A 571 -3.29 -15.36 -2.78
CA GLY A 571 -4.12 -15.96 -3.81
C GLY A 571 -5.28 -15.07 -4.23
N ASN A 572 -5.79 -14.20 -3.35
CA ASN A 572 -6.99 -13.38 -3.56
C ASN A 572 -6.84 -11.99 -2.96
N PRO A 573 -7.10 -10.88 -3.72
CA PRO A 573 -7.02 -9.51 -3.22
C PRO A 573 -7.86 -9.24 -1.97
N ALA A 574 -9.02 -9.88 -1.83
CA ALA A 574 -9.87 -9.71 -0.64
C ALA A 574 -9.19 -10.12 0.69
N HIS A 575 -8.07 -10.82 0.62
CA HIS A 575 -7.28 -11.17 1.82
C HIS A 575 -6.16 -10.17 2.14
N ILE A 576 -5.99 -9.09 1.37
CA ILE A 576 -4.96 -8.06 1.63
C ILE A 576 -5.03 -7.57 3.07
N LYS A 577 -6.22 -7.24 3.56
CA LYS A 577 -6.46 -6.80 4.93
C LYS A 577 -5.89 -7.77 5.98
N GLN A 578 -6.22 -9.07 5.86
CA GLN A 578 -5.72 -10.08 6.80
C GLN A 578 -4.22 -10.27 6.67
N LYS A 579 -3.71 -10.22 5.44
CA LYS A 579 -2.29 -10.39 5.18
C LYS A 579 -1.46 -9.25 5.77
N LEU A 580 -1.87 -8.01 5.58
CA LEU A 580 -1.19 -6.85 6.15
C LEU A 580 -1.12 -6.91 7.68
N ARG A 581 -2.24 -7.29 8.33
CA ARG A 581 -2.30 -7.40 9.79
C ARG A 581 -1.39 -8.49 10.37
N HIS A 582 -1.28 -9.63 9.67
CA HIS A 582 -0.53 -10.80 10.14
C HIS A 582 0.76 -11.04 9.35
N ARG A 583 1.18 -10.05 8.60
CA ARG A 583 2.43 -10.15 7.87
C ARG A 583 3.59 -10.24 8.85
N PRO A 584 4.56 -11.13 8.59
CA PRO A 584 5.86 -11.04 9.22
C PRO A 584 6.49 -9.67 9.00
N GLU A 585 7.31 -9.27 9.91
CA GLU A 585 8.20 -8.13 9.85
C GLU A 585 8.74 -7.88 8.43
N PHE A 586 8.74 -6.61 8.01
CA PHE A 586 9.24 -6.19 6.72
C PHE A 586 10.42 -5.24 6.93
N GLU A 587 11.59 -5.67 6.56
CA GLU A 587 12.76 -4.84 6.46
C GLU A 587 12.82 -4.22 5.06
N GLY A 588 12.71 -2.90 5.00
CA GLY A 588 12.81 -2.08 3.80
C GLY A 588 14.22 -1.55 3.59
N VAL A 589 14.34 -0.57 2.69
CA VAL A 589 15.62 0.10 2.41
C VAL A 589 16.00 1.07 3.53
N ILE A 590 15.02 1.78 4.07
CA ILE A 590 15.20 2.72 5.19
C ILE A 590 14.19 2.52 6.32
N THR A 591 13.10 1.81 6.09
CA THR A 591 12.04 1.60 7.08
C THR A 591 11.97 0.16 7.51
N HIS A 592 11.47 -0.03 8.73
CA HIS A 592 11.12 -1.32 9.25
C HIS A 592 9.64 -1.31 9.65
N ILE A 593 8.83 -2.20 9.08
CA ILE A 593 7.39 -2.23 9.31
C ILE A 593 7.02 -3.53 10.01
N ASP A 594 6.57 -3.41 11.26
CA ASP A 594 6.09 -4.51 12.07
C ASP A 594 4.82 -4.11 12.82
N PHE A 595 3.70 -4.63 12.37
CA PHE A 595 2.41 -4.33 13.01
C PHE A 595 2.15 -5.13 14.28
N ARG A 596 2.86 -6.22 14.53
CA ARG A 596 2.68 -7.10 15.71
C ARG A 596 1.21 -7.46 15.99
N GLY A 597 0.44 -7.69 14.92
CA GLY A 597 -0.98 -8.01 15.00
C GLY A 597 -1.90 -6.80 15.20
N THR A 598 -1.36 -5.58 15.23
CA THR A 598 -2.12 -4.31 15.22
C THR A 598 -2.26 -3.76 13.80
N HIS A 599 -2.68 -2.51 13.66
CA HIS A 599 -2.72 -1.77 12.39
C HIS A 599 -1.77 -0.56 12.39
N ILE A 600 -0.90 -0.47 13.40
CA ILE A 600 0.06 0.61 13.61
C ILE A 600 1.44 -0.02 13.70
N ASN A 601 2.39 0.49 12.94
CA ASN A 601 3.78 0.07 13.02
C ASN A 601 4.32 0.26 14.44
N GLN A 602 4.90 -0.78 15.02
CA GLN A 602 5.43 -0.81 16.38
C GLN A 602 6.97 -0.71 16.40
N TYR A 603 7.62 -0.66 15.24
CA TYR A 603 9.07 -0.64 15.15
C TYR A 603 9.61 0.79 15.04
N LEU A 604 10.71 1.04 15.73
CA LEU A 604 11.52 2.26 15.66
C LEU A 604 12.99 1.91 15.70
N HIS A 605 13.78 2.62 14.93
CA HIS A 605 15.22 2.62 15.06
C HIS A 605 15.64 3.51 16.24
N PHE A 606 16.61 3.05 17.03
CA PHE A 606 17.25 3.86 18.06
C PHE A 606 18.63 4.26 17.57
N MET A 607 18.85 5.55 17.49
CA MET A 607 20.10 6.13 17.01
C MET A 607 20.92 6.60 18.19
N HIS A 608 22.23 6.40 18.14
CA HIS A 608 23.19 6.87 19.11
C HIS A 608 24.16 7.83 18.45
N ILE A 609 24.39 8.99 19.06
CA ILE A 609 25.43 9.92 18.63
C ILE A 609 26.71 9.58 19.39
N ASP A 610 27.53 8.73 18.78
CA ASP A 610 28.79 8.26 19.35
C ASP A 610 29.99 8.98 18.70
N HIS A 611 30.79 9.64 19.51
CA HIS A 611 32.05 10.31 19.13
C HIS A 611 32.00 11.14 17.83
N GLY A 612 30.84 11.69 17.50
CA GLY A 612 30.66 12.54 16.33
C GLY A 612 29.99 11.85 15.13
N ALA A 613 29.81 10.56 15.16
CA ALA A 613 29.01 9.80 14.19
C ALA A 613 27.65 9.45 14.78
N THR A 614 26.63 9.44 13.94
CA THR A 614 25.32 8.89 14.30
C THR A 614 25.28 7.43 13.83
N VAL A 615 25.11 6.51 14.76
CA VAL A 615 25.10 5.07 14.50
C VAL A 615 23.79 4.46 14.97
N LEU A 616 23.38 3.36 14.34
CA LEU A 616 22.27 2.56 14.84
C LEU A 616 22.70 1.86 16.14
N TYR A 617 21.89 2.04 17.19
CA TYR A 617 22.13 1.34 18.46
C TYR A 617 21.84 -0.16 18.28
N LYS A 618 22.82 -0.99 18.61
CA LYS A 618 22.69 -2.45 18.71
C LYS A 618 22.79 -2.86 20.17
N SER A 619 21.93 -3.76 20.61
CA SER A 619 22.04 -4.30 21.97
C SER A 619 23.20 -5.28 22.06
N ASP A 620 23.88 -5.34 23.21
CA ASP A 620 25.01 -6.26 23.44
C ASP A 620 24.62 -7.75 23.26
N GLU A 621 23.34 -8.07 23.18
CA GLU A 621 22.84 -9.43 22.91
C GLU A 621 22.92 -9.82 21.42
N GLU A 622 22.96 -8.85 20.51
CA GLU A 622 23.09 -9.10 19.06
C GLU A 622 24.55 -9.30 18.62
N ASP A 623 25.53 -8.74 19.35
CA ASP A 623 26.96 -8.94 19.06
C ASP A 623 27.49 -10.33 19.50
N GLY A 624 26.67 -11.12 20.21
CA GLY A 624 27.07 -12.46 20.71
C GLY A 624 27.00 -13.60 19.70
N ASP A 625 26.31 -13.41 18.57
CA ASP A 625 26.03 -14.49 17.61
C ASP A 625 26.94 -14.49 16.37
N GLU A 626 27.82 -13.48 16.20
CA GLU A 626 28.79 -13.43 15.10
C GLU A 626 30.16 -14.06 15.42
N SER A 627 30.38 -14.63 16.61
CA SER A 627 31.69 -15.16 17.04
C SER A 627 31.78 -16.68 17.18
N GLU A 628 30.93 -17.48 16.54
CA GLU A 628 31.24 -18.88 16.30
C GLU A 628 31.79 -19.12 14.89
N GLU A 629 33.03 -18.71 14.66
CA GLU A 629 33.87 -19.33 13.64
C GLU A 629 34.03 -20.82 13.97
N VAL A 630 33.41 -21.66 13.21
CA VAL A 630 33.67 -23.11 13.21
C VAL A 630 34.96 -23.32 12.45
N PRO A 631 36.05 -23.81 13.10
CA PRO A 631 37.25 -24.21 12.38
C PRO A 631 37.06 -25.62 11.80
N TYR A 632 37.35 -25.74 10.51
CA TYR A 632 37.48 -26.89 9.60
C TYR A 632 36.27 -27.43 8.89
#